data_df5d74b73693dbdca37c56244acd7d1b
#
_entry.id   df5d74b73693dbdca37c56244acd7d1b
#
_cell.length_a   1.000
_cell.length_b   1.000
_cell.length_c   1.000
_cell.angle_alpha   90.00
_cell.angle_beta   90.00
_cell.angle_gamma   90.00
#
_symmetry.space_group_name_H-M   'P 1'
#
loop_
_entity.id
_entity.type
_entity.pdbx_description
1 polymer ?
#
loop_
_entity_poly.entity_id
_entity_poly.type
_entity_poly.pdbx_seq_one_letter_code
_entity_poly.pdbx_strand_id
1 'polypeptide(L)'
;MATIKERWRAFRQWQQRPYQVAPLSNEQHTCPTCGTQYEGNYCPRCGQSARVGRYSFKNMFKLFLDVWGLGNRSMFRSLRDLILRPGYMIRDYLKGMQMAYFPPFKMFFLLTTFSLIISSGLNLKGENKLAKENVETEVTISEDATDDSSVESEASQDVNDDSQKMKDLDNKARAKLKKYTDFIVDFQEKFPNIFSLFWLALLSGFLYIFFRRCPAIPDLRYSEFMVALVYTSNMYTMYCMALDFLCIDYGLSLVSLALTLLPLKQLSGFKWWRIICYILLASILMTVAFVVVVAAFYLTLSYYYL
;
A
#
# COMPACT_ATOMS: atom_id res chain seq x y z
N MET A 1 -24.94 24.20 -25.70
CA MET A 1 -24.42 23.50 -24.48
C MET A 1 -24.02 22.08 -24.88
N ALA A 2 -22.78 21.65 -24.57
CA ALA A 2 -22.34 20.29 -24.89
C ALA A 2 -23.15 19.26 -24.09
N THR A 3 -23.58 18.19 -24.76
CA THR A 3 -24.36 17.12 -24.13
C THR A 3 -23.51 16.36 -23.09
N ILE A 4 -24.17 15.71 -22.11
CA ILE A 4 -23.47 14.90 -21.08
C ILE A 4 -22.58 13.84 -21.76
N LYS A 5 -23.03 13.24 -22.86
CA LYS A 5 -22.27 12.24 -23.64
C LYS A 5 -21.00 12.82 -24.25
N GLU A 6 -21.02 14.05 -24.76
CA GLU A 6 -19.83 14.73 -25.31
C GLU A 6 -18.82 15.08 -24.22
N ARG A 7 -19.29 15.55 -23.05
CA ARG A 7 -18.43 15.81 -21.89
C ARG A 7 -17.74 14.52 -21.41
N TRP A 8 -18.46 13.39 -21.36
CA TRP A 8 -17.89 12.09 -21.01
C TRP A 8 -16.87 11.60 -22.04
N ARG A 9 -17.10 11.80 -23.32
CA ARG A 9 -16.13 11.47 -24.39
C ARG A 9 -14.87 12.31 -24.25
N ALA A 10 -15.02 13.62 -24.08
CA ALA A 10 -13.89 14.53 -23.86
C ALA A 10 -13.07 14.17 -22.61
N PHE A 11 -13.72 13.82 -21.50
CA PHE A 11 -13.05 13.37 -20.28
C PHE A 11 -12.26 12.08 -20.51
N ARG A 12 -12.82 11.09 -21.17
CA ARG A 12 -12.10 9.83 -21.50
C ARG A 12 -10.91 10.09 -22.42
N GLN A 13 -11.04 10.96 -23.40
CA GLN A 13 -9.92 11.35 -24.26
C GLN A 13 -8.83 12.06 -23.47
N TRP A 14 -9.22 12.95 -22.55
CA TRP A 14 -8.26 13.61 -21.64
C TRP A 14 -7.54 12.61 -20.73
N GLN A 15 -8.24 11.63 -20.15
CA GLN A 15 -7.63 10.58 -19.32
C GLN A 15 -6.51 9.82 -20.04
N GLN A 16 -6.68 9.59 -21.35
CA GLN A 16 -5.73 8.83 -22.18
C GLN A 16 -4.51 9.65 -22.61
N ARG A 17 -4.55 10.98 -22.53
CA ARG A 17 -3.44 11.84 -22.93
C ARG A 17 -2.31 11.74 -21.90
N PRO A 18 -1.07 11.46 -22.34
CA PRO A 18 0.08 11.50 -21.44
C PRO A 18 0.33 12.93 -20.96
N TYR A 19 1.03 13.05 -19.83
CA TYR A 19 1.43 14.34 -19.31
C TYR A 19 2.32 15.10 -20.31
N GLN A 20 1.96 16.34 -20.58
CA GLN A 20 2.74 17.23 -21.43
C GLN A 20 3.63 18.12 -20.55
N VAL A 21 4.91 18.08 -20.81
CA VAL A 21 5.90 18.93 -20.14
C VAL A 21 5.75 20.37 -20.67
N ALA A 22 5.90 21.36 -19.79
CA ALA A 22 5.92 22.75 -20.20
C ALA A 22 7.08 23.00 -21.20
N PRO A 23 6.90 23.89 -22.19
CA PRO A 23 7.96 24.20 -23.13
C PRO A 23 9.20 24.74 -22.39
N LEU A 24 10.37 24.56 -22.99
CA LEU A 24 11.63 25.11 -22.49
C LEU A 24 11.57 26.65 -22.51
N SER A 25 12.22 27.27 -21.53
CA SER A 25 12.44 28.71 -21.53
C SER A 25 13.47 29.06 -22.63
N ASN A 26 13.20 30.07 -23.41
CA ASN A 26 14.15 30.59 -24.40
C ASN A 26 15.11 31.65 -23.79
N GLU A 27 15.06 31.84 -22.47
CA GLU A 27 15.95 32.77 -21.77
C GLU A 27 17.34 32.16 -21.62
N GLN A 28 18.36 33.00 -21.89
CA GLN A 28 19.75 32.65 -21.68
C GLN A 28 20.12 32.84 -20.20
N HIS A 29 20.72 31.82 -19.63
CA HIS A 29 21.17 31.80 -18.25
C HIS A 29 22.67 31.47 -18.15
N THR A 30 23.34 32.08 -17.18
CA THR A 30 24.69 31.64 -16.77
C THR A 30 24.56 30.86 -15.47
N CYS A 31 25.05 29.65 -15.47
CA CYS A 31 24.96 28.78 -14.29
C CYS A 31 25.86 29.31 -13.17
N PRO A 32 25.31 29.63 -11.98
CA PRO A 32 26.14 30.11 -10.86
C PRO A 32 27.09 29.05 -10.28
N THR A 33 26.85 27.76 -10.54
CA THR A 33 27.67 26.66 -10.02
C THR A 33 28.86 26.33 -10.91
N CYS A 34 28.66 26.29 -12.26
CA CYS A 34 29.73 25.85 -13.17
C CYS A 34 30.07 26.85 -14.27
N GLY A 35 29.45 28.05 -14.27
CA GLY A 35 29.71 29.12 -15.23
C GLY A 35 29.24 28.86 -16.66
N THR A 36 28.59 27.71 -16.94
CA THR A 36 28.12 27.37 -18.28
C THR A 36 26.96 28.27 -18.70
N GLN A 37 27.04 28.85 -19.89
CA GLN A 37 25.90 29.55 -20.52
C GLN A 37 24.99 28.53 -21.19
N TYR A 38 23.68 28.64 -20.97
CA TYR A 38 22.68 27.71 -21.48
C TYR A 38 21.31 28.35 -21.65
N GLU A 39 20.51 27.77 -22.50
CA GLU A 39 19.10 28.09 -22.67
C GLU A 39 18.25 26.99 -21.99
N GLY A 40 17.11 27.39 -21.43
CA GLY A 40 16.18 26.44 -20.81
C GLY A 40 16.16 26.51 -19.29
N ASN A 41 15.50 25.51 -18.69
CA ASN A 41 15.18 25.52 -17.26
C ASN A 41 16.26 24.89 -16.36
N TYR A 42 17.22 24.17 -16.93
CA TYR A 42 18.26 23.45 -16.20
C TYR A 42 19.60 23.51 -16.93
N CYS A 43 20.69 23.67 -16.18
CA CYS A 43 22.03 23.63 -16.72
C CYS A 43 22.34 22.21 -17.27
N PRO A 44 22.75 22.07 -18.55
CA PRO A 44 23.04 20.77 -19.16
C PRO A 44 24.29 20.11 -18.59
N ARG A 45 25.20 20.90 -17.97
CA ARG A 45 26.47 20.39 -17.42
C ARG A 45 26.34 19.87 -15.97
N CYS A 46 25.63 20.58 -15.09
CA CYS A 46 25.56 20.24 -13.66
C CYS A 46 24.14 19.97 -13.16
N GLY A 47 23.10 20.13 -14.00
CA GLY A 47 21.71 19.87 -13.65
C GLY A 47 21.06 20.96 -12.79
N GLN A 48 21.74 22.06 -12.47
CA GLN A 48 21.18 23.11 -11.64
C GLN A 48 20.01 23.81 -12.31
N SER A 49 18.92 23.99 -11.58
CA SER A 49 17.76 24.73 -12.07
C SER A 49 18.06 26.24 -12.18
N ALA A 50 17.66 26.86 -13.30
CA ALA A 50 17.75 28.29 -13.52
C ALA A 50 16.96 29.12 -12.48
N ARG A 51 15.96 28.52 -11.83
CA ARG A 51 15.10 29.19 -10.85
C ARG A 51 15.67 29.26 -9.43
N VAL A 52 16.84 28.67 -9.18
CA VAL A 52 17.50 28.74 -7.88
C VAL A 52 18.14 30.11 -7.72
N GLY A 53 17.43 31.01 -7.06
CA GLY A 53 17.93 32.35 -6.70
C GLY A 53 18.71 32.35 -5.37
N ARG A 54 18.99 33.57 -4.85
CA ARG A 54 19.62 33.76 -3.54
C ARG A 54 18.85 33.03 -2.45
N TYR A 55 19.58 32.53 -1.43
CA TYR A 55 19.03 31.85 -0.27
C TYR A 55 18.06 32.80 0.48
N SER A 56 16.78 32.42 0.53
CA SER A 56 15.73 33.14 1.22
C SER A 56 15.03 32.20 2.17
N PHE A 57 14.51 32.69 3.29
CA PHE A 57 13.73 31.91 4.24
C PHE A 57 12.57 31.15 3.55
N LYS A 58 11.92 31.79 2.58
CA LYS A 58 10.90 31.17 1.74
C LYS A 58 11.43 29.99 0.91
N ASN A 59 12.66 30.09 0.39
CA ASN A 59 13.29 29.01 -0.38
C ASN A 59 13.75 27.88 0.55
N MET A 60 14.24 28.20 1.74
CA MET A 60 14.59 27.22 2.76
C MET A 60 13.36 26.41 3.19
N PHE A 61 12.25 27.06 3.46
CA PHE A 61 11.00 26.40 3.83
C PHE A 61 10.45 25.53 2.68
N LYS A 62 10.55 26.00 1.44
CA LYS A 62 10.21 25.17 0.27
C LYS A 62 11.09 23.96 0.12
N LEU A 63 12.40 24.09 0.32
CA LEU A 63 13.33 22.95 0.29
C LEU A 63 13.04 21.96 1.42
N PHE A 64 12.74 22.44 2.63
CA PHE A 64 12.31 21.60 3.74
C PHE A 64 11.03 20.82 3.38
N LEU A 65 10.01 21.47 2.85
CA LEU A 65 8.79 20.81 2.37
C LEU A 65 9.05 19.85 1.22
N ASP A 66 10.04 20.13 0.36
CA ASP A 66 10.39 19.28 -0.78
C ASP A 66 11.09 17.98 -0.33
N VAL A 67 11.90 18.05 0.73
CA VAL A 67 12.48 16.85 1.39
C VAL A 67 11.38 15.92 1.89
N TRP A 68 10.32 16.47 2.50
CA TRP A 68 9.14 15.73 2.95
C TRP A 68 8.17 15.39 1.82
N GLY A 69 8.46 15.82 0.58
CA GLY A 69 7.61 15.59 -0.59
C GLY A 69 6.39 16.53 -0.68
N LEU A 70 6.12 17.34 0.34
CA LEU A 70 4.95 18.22 0.42
C LEU A 70 5.09 19.48 -0.47
N GLY A 71 6.32 19.90 -0.79
CA GLY A 71 6.60 21.05 -1.67
C GLY A 71 6.67 20.69 -3.15
N ASN A 72 6.66 19.40 -3.49
CA ASN A 72 6.91 18.95 -4.85
C ASN A 72 5.65 18.97 -5.71
N ARG A 73 5.72 19.73 -6.82
CA ARG A 73 4.62 19.78 -7.81
C ARG A 73 4.25 18.41 -8.37
N SER A 74 5.21 17.47 -8.40
CA SER A 74 4.98 16.10 -8.85
C SER A 74 4.05 15.34 -7.91
N MET A 75 4.07 15.61 -6.60
CA MET A 75 3.20 14.97 -5.61
C MET A 75 1.72 15.34 -5.85
N PHE A 76 1.40 16.65 -5.90
CA PHE A 76 0.02 17.09 -6.13
C PHE A 76 -0.51 16.62 -7.50
N ARG A 77 0.36 16.60 -8.51
CA ARG A 77 0.02 16.02 -9.81
C ARG A 77 -0.29 14.53 -9.69
N SER A 78 0.56 13.78 -8.99
CA SER A 78 0.34 12.35 -8.78
C SER A 78 -0.94 12.07 -8.03
N LEU A 79 -1.25 12.82 -6.96
CA LEU A 79 -2.51 12.72 -6.22
C LEU A 79 -3.72 12.96 -7.13
N ARG A 80 -3.69 14.06 -7.88
CA ARG A 80 -4.77 14.40 -8.82
C ARG A 80 -4.96 13.33 -9.89
N ASP A 81 -3.86 12.92 -10.52
CA ASP A 81 -3.92 11.99 -11.64
C ASP A 81 -4.24 10.56 -11.17
N LEU A 82 -3.86 10.21 -9.92
CA LEU A 82 -4.21 8.95 -9.30
C LEU A 82 -5.73 8.85 -9.01
N ILE A 83 -6.38 9.96 -8.68
CA ILE A 83 -7.85 10.01 -8.52
C ILE A 83 -8.55 10.02 -9.87
N LEU A 84 -8.11 10.85 -10.82
CA LEU A 84 -8.83 11.12 -12.06
C LEU A 84 -8.55 10.09 -13.18
N ARG A 85 -7.30 9.57 -13.27
CA ARG A 85 -6.87 8.65 -14.32
C ARG A 85 -5.83 7.62 -13.84
N PRO A 86 -6.14 6.83 -12.80
CA PRO A 86 -5.16 6.05 -12.05
C PRO A 86 -4.35 5.08 -12.93
N GLY A 87 -4.99 4.24 -13.72
CA GLY A 87 -4.29 3.25 -14.53
C GLY A 87 -3.50 3.85 -15.69
N TYR A 88 -3.93 4.99 -16.23
CA TYR A 88 -3.18 5.71 -17.27
C TYR A 88 -1.94 6.39 -16.70
N MET A 89 -2.05 7.00 -15.51
CA MET A 89 -0.93 7.59 -14.78
C MET A 89 0.12 6.54 -14.46
N ILE A 90 -0.28 5.36 -13.96
CA ILE A 90 0.63 4.24 -13.69
C ILE A 90 1.32 3.80 -14.98
N ARG A 91 0.59 3.69 -16.09
CA ARG A 91 1.14 3.33 -17.39
C ARG A 91 2.16 4.36 -17.90
N ASP A 92 1.87 5.65 -17.73
CA ASP A 92 2.80 6.74 -18.09
C ASP A 92 4.09 6.64 -17.27
N TYR A 93 3.98 6.35 -15.96
CA TYR A 93 5.12 6.14 -15.07
C TYR A 93 5.98 4.95 -15.51
N LEU A 94 5.35 3.80 -15.82
CA LEU A 94 6.03 2.59 -16.28
C LEU A 94 6.71 2.78 -17.65
N LYS A 95 6.16 3.64 -18.53
CA LYS A 95 6.78 4.02 -19.81
C LYS A 95 7.99 4.96 -19.67
N GLY A 96 8.40 5.30 -18.44
CA GLY A 96 9.59 6.09 -18.16
C GLY A 96 9.35 7.55 -17.78
N MET A 97 8.09 8.03 -17.69
CA MET A 97 7.76 9.41 -17.24
C MET A 97 7.91 9.57 -15.71
N GLN A 98 8.96 9.00 -15.13
CA GLN A 98 9.15 8.93 -13.68
C GLN A 98 9.37 10.31 -13.05
N MET A 99 10.02 11.24 -13.76
CA MET A 99 10.26 12.60 -13.27
C MET A 99 8.99 13.46 -13.21
N ALA A 100 7.95 13.09 -13.97
CA ALA A 100 6.68 13.79 -13.96
C ALA A 100 5.84 13.49 -12.72
N TYR A 101 6.03 12.33 -12.11
CA TYR A 101 5.24 11.81 -11.02
C TYR A 101 6.07 11.56 -9.76
N PHE A 102 5.40 11.54 -8.62
CA PHE A 102 6.05 11.29 -7.34
C PHE A 102 6.33 9.78 -7.18
N PRO A 103 7.51 9.39 -6.65
CA PRO A 103 7.88 7.98 -6.51
C PRO A 103 6.89 7.19 -5.64
N PRO A 104 6.45 5.98 -6.07
CA PRO A 104 5.35 5.24 -5.44
C PRO A 104 5.62 4.86 -3.99
N PHE A 105 6.83 4.41 -3.66
CA PHE A 105 7.21 4.02 -2.30
C PHE A 105 7.30 5.23 -1.35
N LYS A 106 7.85 6.36 -1.81
CA LYS A 106 7.85 7.59 -1.01
C LYS A 106 6.43 8.06 -0.72
N MET A 107 5.54 7.96 -1.73
CA MET A 107 4.13 8.30 -1.58
C MET A 107 3.43 7.37 -0.59
N PHE A 108 3.73 6.07 -0.63
CA PHE A 108 3.19 5.08 0.30
C PHE A 108 3.52 5.44 1.75
N PHE A 109 4.80 5.64 2.09
CA PHE A 109 5.20 6.01 3.46
C PHE A 109 4.60 7.35 3.91
N LEU A 110 4.53 8.32 3.01
CA LEU A 110 3.93 9.62 3.31
C LEU A 110 2.43 9.48 3.64
N LEU A 111 1.66 8.82 2.77
CA LEU A 111 0.22 8.67 2.93
C LEU A 111 -0.15 7.80 4.14
N THR A 112 0.59 6.71 4.38
CA THR A 112 0.34 5.86 5.56
C THR A 112 0.66 6.59 6.85
N THR A 113 1.72 7.41 6.89
CA THR A 113 2.00 8.27 8.05
C THR A 113 0.88 9.28 8.29
N PHE A 114 0.37 9.93 7.24
CA PHE A 114 -0.76 10.84 7.37
C PHE A 114 -2.04 10.12 7.81
N SER A 115 -2.29 8.92 7.30
CA SER A 115 -3.42 8.10 7.72
C SER A 115 -3.37 7.80 9.23
N LEU A 116 -2.21 7.41 9.75
CA LEU A 116 -2.02 7.16 11.17
C LEU A 116 -2.27 8.41 12.02
N ILE A 117 -1.82 9.59 11.58
CA ILE A 117 -2.07 10.86 12.27
C ILE A 117 -3.57 11.19 12.31
N ILE A 118 -4.28 10.96 11.22
CA ILE A 118 -5.74 11.18 11.19
C ILE A 118 -6.46 10.21 12.10
N SER A 119 -6.09 8.93 12.08
CA SER A 119 -6.69 7.89 12.93
C SER A 119 -6.37 8.08 14.42
N SER A 120 -5.24 8.72 14.75
CA SER A 120 -4.85 9.03 16.14
C SER A 120 -5.62 10.19 16.77
N GLY A 121 -6.54 10.85 16.03
CA GLY A 121 -7.42 11.88 16.56
C GLY A 121 -7.45 13.20 15.79
N LEU A 122 -6.68 13.33 14.69
CA LEU A 122 -6.75 14.50 13.80
C LEU A 122 -7.93 14.37 12.80
N ASN A 123 -9.11 14.06 13.29
CA ASN A 123 -10.35 13.95 12.51
C ASN A 123 -11.39 14.96 13.01
N LEU A 124 -12.49 15.12 12.27
CA LEU A 124 -13.53 16.12 12.58
C LEU A 124 -14.19 15.95 13.95
N LYS A 125 -14.20 14.75 14.52
CA LYS A 125 -14.79 14.46 15.85
C LYS A 125 -13.75 14.41 16.97
N GLY A 126 -12.44 14.42 16.64
CA GLY A 126 -11.36 14.26 17.62
C GLY A 126 -11.30 12.87 18.24
N GLU A 127 -11.93 11.87 17.62
CA GLU A 127 -11.96 10.50 18.13
C GLU A 127 -10.66 9.75 17.79
N ASN A 128 -10.07 9.11 18.79
CA ASN A 128 -8.91 8.24 18.59
C ASN A 128 -9.38 6.82 18.22
N LYS A 129 -9.44 6.52 16.92
CA LYS A 129 -9.88 5.22 16.40
C LYS A 129 -8.89 4.10 16.76
N LEU A 130 -7.59 4.40 16.81
CA LEU A 130 -6.56 3.42 17.16
C LEU A 130 -6.73 2.92 18.61
N ALA A 131 -7.10 3.80 19.55
CA ALA A 131 -7.35 3.40 20.92
C ALA A 131 -8.63 2.54 21.04
N LYS A 132 -9.66 2.81 20.24
CA LYS A 132 -10.89 2.00 20.24
C LYS A 132 -10.65 0.60 19.67
N GLU A 133 -9.91 0.49 18.59
CA GLU A 133 -9.60 -0.79 17.95
C GLU A 133 -8.76 -1.70 18.86
N ASN A 134 -7.80 -1.13 19.59
CA ASN A 134 -6.98 -1.89 20.56
C ASN A 134 -7.83 -2.41 21.72
N VAL A 135 -8.80 -1.63 22.24
CA VAL A 135 -9.70 -2.06 23.32
C VAL A 135 -10.62 -3.18 22.84
N GLU A 136 -11.18 -3.10 21.63
CA GLU A 136 -12.03 -4.16 21.07
C GLU A 136 -11.22 -5.45 20.82
N THR A 137 -9.97 -5.35 20.43
CA THR A 137 -9.08 -6.50 20.23
C THR A 137 -8.71 -7.17 21.56
N GLU A 138 -8.44 -6.39 22.61
CA GLU A 138 -8.17 -6.93 23.97
C GLU A 138 -9.40 -7.63 24.56
N VAL A 139 -10.59 -7.10 24.35
CA VAL A 139 -11.84 -7.71 24.83
C VAL A 139 -12.10 -9.05 24.13
N THR A 140 -11.91 -9.13 22.80
CA THR A 140 -12.10 -10.39 22.06
C THR A 140 -11.09 -11.46 22.46
N ILE A 141 -9.84 -11.10 22.73
CA ILE A 141 -8.81 -12.03 23.20
C ILE A 141 -9.08 -12.53 24.61
N SER A 142 -9.69 -11.70 25.47
CA SER A 142 -10.05 -12.09 26.85
C SER A 142 -11.30 -12.97 26.91
N GLU A 143 -12.24 -12.87 25.98
CA GLU A 143 -13.42 -13.75 25.89
C GLU A 143 -13.06 -15.16 25.42
N ASP A 144 -12.12 -15.30 24.47
CA ASP A 144 -11.63 -16.63 24.02
C ASP A 144 -10.77 -17.36 25.06
N ALA A 145 -10.28 -16.68 26.10
CA ALA A 145 -9.45 -17.27 27.14
C ALA A 145 -10.22 -17.81 28.35
N THR A 146 -11.54 -17.60 28.43
CA THR A 146 -12.34 -17.97 29.62
C THR A 146 -13.17 -19.24 29.50
N ASP A 147 -13.12 -19.97 28.37
CA ASP A 147 -14.02 -21.10 28.13
C ASP A 147 -13.38 -22.49 28.19
N ASP A 148 -12.21 -22.64 28.87
CA ASP A 148 -11.57 -23.95 29.04
C ASP A 148 -11.20 -24.24 30.52
N SER A 149 -12.20 -24.23 31.40
CA SER A 149 -12.06 -24.80 32.75
C SER A 149 -13.37 -25.44 33.22
N SER A 150 -13.45 -26.74 33.00
CA SER A 150 -14.08 -27.73 33.91
C SER A 150 -14.53 -28.96 33.12
N VAL A 151 -13.81 -30.05 33.25
CA VAL A 151 -14.34 -31.37 33.58
C VAL A 151 -13.17 -32.25 34.07
N GLU A 152 -13.02 -32.36 35.37
CA GLU A 152 -12.36 -33.48 36.00
C GLU A 152 -13.34 -34.66 36.01
N SER A 153 -12.87 -35.81 35.49
CA SER A 153 -13.39 -37.13 35.90
C SER A 153 -12.26 -38.14 35.88
N GLU A 154 -12.00 -38.61 37.09
CA GLU A 154 -11.11 -39.71 37.43
C GLU A 154 -11.55 -40.98 36.70
N ALA A 155 -10.64 -41.72 36.04
CA ALA A 155 -10.42 -43.14 36.14
C ALA A 155 -9.40 -43.68 35.12
N SER A 156 -8.55 -44.55 35.64
CA SER A 156 -7.67 -45.57 34.98
C SER A 156 -6.25 -45.12 34.62
N GLN A 157 -5.37 -45.50 35.54
CA GLN A 157 -3.93 -45.65 35.41
C GLN A 157 -3.63 -46.81 34.46
N ASP A 158 -2.71 -46.61 33.52
CA ASP A 158 -1.87 -47.45 32.72
C ASP A 158 -1.85 -47.25 31.18
N VAL A 159 -2.54 -46.24 30.67
CA VAL A 159 -2.40 -45.85 29.23
C VAL A 159 -1.91 -44.40 29.11
N ASN A 160 -1.50 -43.77 30.21
CA ASN A 160 -1.40 -42.33 30.35
C ASN A 160 -0.02 -41.73 30.01
N ASP A 161 1.07 -42.52 29.91
CA ASP A 161 2.40 -41.88 29.75
C ASP A 161 2.64 -41.35 28.33
N ASP A 162 2.19 -42.05 27.30
CA ASP A 162 2.32 -41.59 25.91
C ASP A 162 1.30 -40.47 25.57
N SER A 163 0.11 -40.55 26.17
CA SER A 163 -0.92 -39.49 26.00
C SER A 163 -0.54 -38.19 26.72
N GLN A 164 0.10 -38.29 27.88
CA GLN A 164 0.60 -37.15 28.64
C GLN A 164 1.81 -36.50 27.97
N LYS A 165 2.77 -37.32 27.48
CA LYS A 165 3.88 -36.81 26.65
C LYS A 165 3.40 -36.09 25.39
N MET A 166 2.37 -36.60 24.74
CA MET A 166 1.81 -35.98 23.54
C MET A 166 1.10 -34.65 23.86
N LYS A 167 0.40 -34.56 25.00
CA LYS A 167 -0.20 -33.32 25.49
C LYS A 167 0.86 -32.28 25.89
N ASP A 168 1.93 -32.68 26.55
CA ASP A 168 3.03 -31.80 26.93
C ASP A 168 3.81 -31.28 25.71
N LEU A 169 3.97 -32.08 24.68
CA LEU A 169 4.53 -31.72 23.40
C LEU A 169 3.66 -30.67 22.67
N ASP A 170 2.33 -30.92 22.64
CA ASP A 170 1.37 -30.01 22.05
C ASP A 170 1.35 -28.67 22.80
N ASN A 171 1.36 -28.69 24.13
CA ASN A 171 1.43 -27.50 24.97
C ASN A 171 2.73 -26.71 24.76
N LYS A 172 3.89 -27.37 24.62
CA LYS A 172 5.17 -26.70 24.30
C LYS A 172 5.16 -26.08 22.90
N ALA A 173 4.58 -26.80 21.92
CA ALA A 173 4.45 -26.29 20.56
C ALA A 173 3.52 -25.06 20.51
N ARG A 174 2.38 -25.13 21.21
CA ARG A 174 1.42 -24.00 21.34
C ARG A 174 2.05 -22.80 22.05
N ALA A 175 2.80 -23.00 23.13
CA ALA A 175 3.48 -21.93 23.84
C ALA A 175 4.54 -21.20 22.96
N LYS A 176 5.26 -21.96 22.12
CA LYS A 176 6.19 -21.36 21.14
C LYS A 176 5.46 -20.64 20.01
N LEU A 177 4.40 -21.26 19.49
CA LEU A 177 3.57 -20.62 18.46
C LEU A 177 3.02 -19.30 18.99
N LYS A 178 2.52 -19.26 20.23
CA LYS A 178 2.07 -18.03 20.88
C LYS A 178 3.19 -16.98 20.95
N LYS A 179 4.41 -17.36 21.34
CA LYS A 179 5.54 -16.43 21.35
C LYS A 179 5.85 -15.83 19.97
N TYR A 180 5.72 -16.60 18.89
CA TYR A 180 5.91 -16.10 17.53
C TYR A 180 4.75 -15.21 17.07
N THR A 181 3.50 -15.57 17.44
CA THR A 181 2.35 -14.69 17.16
C THR A 181 2.46 -13.37 17.90
N ASP A 182 2.82 -13.38 19.18
CA ASP A 182 3.03 -12.18 19.97
C ASP A 182 4.13 -11.30 19.37
N PHE A 183 5.23 -11.91 18.90
CA PHE A 183 6.29 -11.17 18.18
C PHE A 183 5.79 -10.53 16.88
N ILE A 184 4.97 -11.25 16.09
CA ILE A 184 4.42 -10.73 14.82
C ILE A 184 3.47 -9.57 15.11
N VAL A 185 2.62 -9.69 16.14
CA VAL A 185 1.69 -8.63 16.56
C VAL A 185 2.47 -7.40 17.03
N ASP A 186 3.47 -7.57 17.91
CA ASP A 186 4.32 -6.48 18.39
C ASP A 186 5.09 -5.80 17.23
N PHE A 187 5.56 -6.57 16.24
CA PHE A 187 6.19 -6.04 15.04
C PHE A 187 5.20 -5.25 14.18
N GLN A 188 3.97 -5.75 14.01
CA GLN A 188 2.90 -5.06 13.27
C GLN A 188 2.54 -3.74 13.93
N GLU A 189 2.42 -3.70 15.26
CA GLU A 189 2.12 -2.49 16.01
C GLU A 189 3.27 -1.46 15.94
N LYS A 190 4.51 -1.92 16.05
CA LYS A 190 5.69 -1.04 15.97
C LYS A 190 5.98 -0.52 14.57
N PHE A 191 5.74 -1.34 13.54
CA PHE A 191 6.10 -1.04 12.15
C PHE A 191 4.96 -1.32 11.16
N PRO A 192 3.79 -0.70 11.31
CA PRO A 192 2.60 -1.00 10.51
C PRO A 192 2.83 -0.78 9.00
N ASN A 193 3.62 0.24 8.64
CA ASN A 193 3.93 0.56 7.25
C ASN A 193 4.79 -0.51 6.56
N ILE A 194 5.78 -1.05 7.28
CA ILE A 194 6.68 -2.10 6.75
C ILE A 194 5.90 -3.40 6.62
N PHE A 195 5.08 -3.71 7.61
CA PHE A 195 4.22 -4.88 7.60
C PHE A 195 3.21 -4.86 6.45
N SER A 196 2.55 -3.73 6.24
CA SER A 196 1.61 -3.54 5.11
C SER A 196 2.31 -3.69 3.75
N LEU A 197 3.53 -3.13 3.61
CA LEU A 197 4.31 -3.26 2.38
C LEU A 197 4.73 -4.71 2.13
N PHE A 198 5.09 -5.46 3.17
CA PHE A 198 5.42 -6.88 3.06
C PHE A 198 4.22 -7.70 2.56
N TRP A 199 3.03 -7.50 3.13
CA TRP A 199 1.81 -8.17 2.67
C TRP A 199 1.44 -7.78 1.24
N LEU A 200 1.62 -6.50 0.87
CA LEU A 200 1.40 -6.03 -0.49
C LEU A 200 2.37 -6.71 -1.48
N ALA A 201 3.64 -6.90 -1.09
CA ALA A 201 4.64 -7.59 -1.90
C ALA A 201 4.28 -9.07 -2.11
N LEU A 202 3.83 -9.76 -1.05
CA LEU A 202 3.34 -11.14 -1.14
C LEU A 202 2.13 -11.24 -2.08
N LEU A 203 1.12 -10.42 -1.85
CA LEU A 203 -0.07 -10.39 -2.70
C LEU A 203 0.28 -10.10 -4.16
N SER A 204 1.26 -9.19 -4.38
CA SER A 204 1.72 -8.86 -5.74
C SER A 204 2.30 -10.07 -6.46
N GLY A 205 3.00 -10.96 -5.77
CA GLY A 205 3.55 -12.19 -6.34
C GLY A 205 2.46 -13.11 -6.88
N PHE A 206 1.43 -13.37 -6.08
CA PHE A 206 0.30 -14.21 -6.50
C PHE A 206 -0.53 -13.57 -7.61
N LEU A 207 -0.81 -12.26 -7.51
CA LEU A 207 -1.53 -11.54 -8.56
C LEU A 207 -0.75 -11.47 -9.87
N TYR A 208 0.57 -11.32 -9.82
CA TYR A 208 1.40 -11.23 -11.00
C TYR A 208 1.28 -12.47 -11.90
N ILE A 209 1.06 -13.66 -11.34
CA ILE A 209 0.86 -14.90 -12.11
C ILE A 209 -0.28 -14.73 -13.13
N PHE A 210 -1.36 -14.04 -12.73
CA PHE A 210 -2.54 -13.82 -13.57
C PHE A 210 -2.43 -12.59 -14.46
N PHE A 211 -1.69 -11.54 -14.01
CA PHE A 211 -1.58 -10.28 -14.74
C PHE A 211 -0.38 -10.20 -15.67
N ARG A 212 0.55 -11.12 -15.59
CA ARG A 212 1.80 -11.15 -16.36
C ARG A 212 1.60 -11.05 -17.89
N ARG A 213 0.47 -11.52 -18.42
CA ARG A 213 0.11 -11.47 -19.85
C ARG A 213 -1.12 -10.61 -20.06
N CYS A 214 -1.11 -9.37 -19.60
CA CYS A 214 -2.25 -8.49 -19.81
C CYS A 214 -2.25 -7.89 -21.23
N PRO A 215 -3.46 -7.68 -21.83
CA PRO A 215 -3.60 -7.19 -23.20
C PRO A 215 -2.97 -5.82 -23.43
N ALA A 216 -2.96 -4.97 -22.40
CA ALA A 216 -2.47 -3.59 -22.51
C ALA A 216 -0.95 -3.46 -22.40
N ILE A 217 -0.28 -4.41 -21.70
CA ILE A 217 1.18 -4.46 -21.51
C ILE A 217 1.60 -5.95 -21.55
N PRO A 218 1.91 -6.51 -22.74
CA PRO A 218 2.17 -7.95 -22.85
C PRO A 218 3.45 -8.40 -22.16
N ASP A 219 4.46 -7.51 -22.01
CA ASP A 219 5.75 -7.80 -21.39
C ASP A 219 5.89 -7.20 -19.99
N LEU A 220 4.82 -7.18 -19.21
CA LEU A 220 4.81 -6.62 -17.86
C LEU A 220 5.78 -7.39 -16.95
N ARG A 221 6.76 -6.69 -16.39
CA ARG A 221 7.72 -7.26 -15.42
C ARG A 221 7.13 -7.25 -14.02
N TYR A 222 7.62 -8.17 -13.16
CA TYR A 222 7.16 -8.22 -11.75
C TYR A 222 7.38 -6.89 -11.00
N SER A 223 8.55 -6.27 -11.18
CA SER A 223 8.87 -4.98 -10.56
C SER A 223 7.91 -3.86 -11.00
N GLU A 224 7.52 -3.84 -12.26
CA GLU A 224 6.56 -2.88 -12.80
C GLU A 224 5.15 -3.11 -12.22
N PHE A 225 4.76 -4.38 -12.10
CA PHE A 225 3.48 -4.76 -11.51
C PHE A 225 3.43 -4.42 -10.02
N MET A 226 4.53 -4.63 -9.28
CA MET A 226 4.63 -4.22 -7.89
C MET A 226 4.48 -2.70 -7.72
N VAL A 227 5.14 -1.90 -8.56
CA VAL A 227 4.98 -0.45 -8.60
C VAL A 227 3.50 -0.06 -8.85
N ALA A 228 2.83 -0.75 -9.77
CA ALA A 228 1.42 -0.52 -10.05
C ALA A 228 0.53 -0.81 -8.83
N LEU A 229 0.80 -1.88 -8.10
CA LEU A 229 0.07 -2.22 -6.88
C LEU A 229 0.34 -1.24 -5.74
N VAL A 230 1.57 -0.75 -5.58
CA VAL A 230 1.87 0.29 -4.59
C VAL A 230 1.09 1.57 -4.89
N TYR A 231 0.98 2.00 -6.15
CA TYR A 231 0.11 3.14 -6.51
C TYR A 231 -1.38 2.85 -6.26
N THR A 232 -1.83 1.63 -6.52
CA THR A 232 -3.21 1.22 -6.22
C THR A 232 -3.48 1.25 -4.71
N SER A 233 -2.53 0.78 -3.90
CA SER A 233 -2.60 0.87 -2.44
C SER A 233 -2.61 2.32 -1.95
N ASN A 234 -1.78 3.19 -2.54
CA ASN A 234 -1.77 4.61 -2.23
C ASN A 234 -3.14 5.26 -2.52
N MET A 235 -3.77 4.89 -3.62
CA MET A 235 -5.11 5.36 -3.96
C MET A 235 -6.15 4.89 -2.92
N TYR A 236 -6.08 3.63 -2.49
CA TYR A 236 -6.93 3.10 -1.42
C TYR A 236 -6.74 3.88 -0.12
N THR A 237 -5.48 4.07 0.32
CA THR A 237 -5.14 4.84 1.52
C THR A 237 -5.70 6.28 1.46
N MET A 238 -5.64 6.92 0.29
CA MET A 238 -6.22 8.26 0.10
C MET A 238 -7.74 8.28 0.33
N TYR A 239 -8.45 7.27 -0.17
CA TYR A 239 -9.91 7.18 0.05
C TYR A 239 -10.23 6.88 1.51
N CYS A 240 -9.54 5.92 2.13
CA CYS A 240 -9.71 5.62 3.55
C CYS A 240 -9.41 6.85 4.41
N MET A 241 -8.31 7.55 4.17
CA MET A 241 -7.93 8.77 4.87
C MET A 241 -9.01 9.87 4.77
N ALA A 242 -9.62 10.04 3.59
CA ALA A 242 -10.70 11.00 3.41
C ALA A 242 -11.96 10.59 4.20
N LEU A 243 -12.30 9.30 4.22
CA LEU A 243 -13.44 8.77 4.99
C LEU A 243 -13.20 8.87 6.51
N ASP A 244 -11.98 8.56 6.95
CA ASP A 244 -11.58 8.67 8.35
C ASP A 244 -11.62 10.11 8.85
N PHE A 245 -11.14 11.05 8.04
CA PHE A 245 -11.20 12.47 8.34
C PHE A 245 -12.66 12.96 8.49
N LEU A 246 -13.56 12.48 7.63
CA LEU A 246 -14.99 12.79 7.67
C LEU A 246 -15.76 11.99 8.73
N CYS A 247 -15.12 11.07 9.45
CA CYS A 247 -15.73 10.15 10.41
C CYS A 247 -16.94 9.40 9.84
N ILE A 248 -16.83 8.93 8.60
CA ILE A 248 -17.86 8.15 7.90
C ILE A 248 -17.57 6.66 8.12
N ASP A 249 -18.61 5.91 8.55
CA ASP A 249 -18.46 4.52 8.94
C ASP A 249 -18.16 3.56 7.79
N TYR A 250 -17.71 2.34 8.15
CA TYR A 250 -17.12 1.29 7.29
C TYR A 250 -17.93 0.86 6.05
N GLY A 251 -19.22 1.18 5.94
CA GLY A 251 -20.00 0.88 4.74
C GLY A 251 -19.43 1.49 3.45
N LEU A 252 -18.80 2.66 3.57
CA LEU A 252 -18.14 3.35 2.46
C LEU A 252 -16.71 2.82 2.17
N SER A 253 -16.11 2.03 3.07
CA SER A 253 -14.83 1.37 2.83
C SER A 253 -14.93 0.32 1.72
N LEU A 254 -16.08 -0.34 1.57
CA LEU A 254 -16.35 -1.23 0.44
C LEU A 254 -16.36 -0.48 -0.90
N VAL A 255 -16.85 0.75 -0.91
CA VAL A 255 -16.82 1.61 -2.10
C VAL A 255 -15.38 1.99 -2.44
N SER A 256 -14.56 2.33 -1.44
CA SER A 256 -13.14 2.62 -1.66
C SER A 256 -12.38 1.41 -2.20
N LEU A 257 -12.67 0.21 -1.68
CA LEU A 257 -12.13 -1.04 -2.19
C LEU A 257 -12.56 -1.29 -3.65
N ALA A 258 -13.84 -1.08 -3.99
CA ALA A 258 -14.34 -1.21 -5.36
C ALA A 258 -13.67 -0.22 -6.32
N LEU A 259 -13.40 1.01 -5.88
CA LEU A 259 -12.70 2.02 -6.66
C LEU A 259 -11.25 1.62 -6.96
N THR A 260 -10.58 0.87 -6.07
CA THR A 260 -9.21 0.39 -6.31
C THR A 260 -9.10 -0.65 -7.43
N LEU A 261 -10.21 -1.25 -7.86
CA LEU A 261 -10.25 -2.11 -9.03
C LEU A 261 -10.09 -1.33 -10.35
N LEU A 262 -10.39 -0.02 -10.33
CA LEU A 262 -10.32 0.86 -11.51
C LEU A 262 -8.89 0.98 -12.07
N PRO A 263 -7.83 1.21 -11.26
CA PRO A 263 -6.46 1.21 -11.73
C PRO A 263 -6.06 -0.08 -12.44
N LEU A 264 -6.40 -1.23 -11.85
CA LEU A 264 -6.08 -2.53 -12.41
C LEU A 264 -6.79 -2.77 -13.74
N LYS A 265 -8.03 -2.31 -13.88
CA LYS A 265 -8.75 -2.39 -15.15
C LYS A 265 -8.14 -1.52 -16.23
N GLN A 266 -7.83 -0.25 -15.90
CA GLN A 266 -7.23 0.68 -16.84
C GLN A 266 -5.81 0.26 -17.25
N LEU A 267 -5.05 -0.34 -16.31
CA LEU A 267 -3.70 -0.84 -16.55
C LEU A 267 -3.71 -2.09 -17.43
N SER A 268 -4.49 -3.10 -17.07
CA SER A 268 -4.45 -4.43 -17.70
C SER A 268 -5.29 -4.53 -18.98
N GLY A 269 -6.35 -3.74 -19.10
CA GLY A 269 -7.31 -3.84 -20.19
C GLY A 269 -8.26 -5.05 -20.10
N PHE A 270 -8.23 -5.82 -18.99
CA PHE A 270 -9.13 -6.95 -18.79
C PHE A 270 -10.57 -6.50 -18.51
N LYS A 271 -11.54 -7.41 -18.72
CA LYS A 271 -12.92 -7.23 -18.31
C LYS A 271 -13.04 -7.28 -16.79
N TRP A 272 -14.00 -6.56 -16.19
CA TRP A 272 -14.22 -6.48 -14.74
C TRP A 272 -14.29 -7.85 -14.05
N TRP A 273 -15.08 -8.78 -14.59
CA TRP A 273 -15.22 -10.12 -14.04
C TRP A 273 -13.89 -10.89 -13.95
N ARG A 274 -13.02 -10.76 -14.96
CA ARG A 274 -11.70 -11.41 -14.92
C ARG A 274 -10.83 -10.85 -13.82
N ILE A 275 -10.86 -9.53 -13.60
CA ILE A 275 -10.07 -8.89 -12.55
C ILE A 275 -10.53 -9.36 -11.18
N ILE A 276 -11.85 -9.39 -10.94
CA ILE A 276 -12.44 -9.86 -9.69
C ILE A 276 -12.07 -11.34 -9.45
N CYS A 277 -12.24 -12.19 -10.46
CA CYS A 277 -11.85 -13.60 -10.36
C CYS A 277 -10.37 -13.78 -10.07
N TYR A 278 -9.49 -13.00 -10.69
CA TYR A 278 -8.04 -13.08 -10.46
C TYR A 278 -7.65 -12.63 -9.07
N ILE A 279 -8.28 -11.58 -8.55
CA ILE A 279 -8.06 -11.14 -7.17
C ILE A 279 -8.53 -12.19 -6.18
N LEU A 280 -9.73 -12.77 -6.37
CA LEU A 280 -10.23 -13.84 -5.51
C LEU A 280 -9.35 -15.08 -5.56
N LEU A 281 -8.92 -15.52 -6.74
CA LEU A 281 -8.01 -16.66 -6.89
C LEU A 281 -6.66 -16.39 -6.25
N ALA A 282 -6.09 -15.19 -6.44
CA ALA A 282 -4.83 -14.82 -5.81
C ALA A 282 -4.94 -14.77 -4.28
N SER A 283 -6.06 -14.26 -3.74
CA SER A 283 -6.33 -14.24 -2.30
C SER A 283 -6.43 -15.66 -1.74
N ILE A 284 -7.16 -16.54 -2.41
CA ILE A 284 -7.28 -17.97 -2.02
C ILE A 284 -5.91 -18.65 -2.05
N LEU A 285 -5.14 -18.47 -3.14
CA LEU A 285 -3.81 -19.05 -3.25
C LEU A 285 -2.87 -18.54 -2.15
N MET A 286 -2.91 -17.24 -1.84
CA MET A 286 -2.12 -16.66 -0.76
C MET A 286 -2.52 -17.26 0.60
N THR A 287 -3.83 -17.39 0.89
CA THR A 287 -4.33 -18.00 2.13
C THR A 287 -3.91 -19.46 2.24
N VAL A 288 -4.07 -20.25 1.18
CA VAL A 288 -3.64 -21.64 1.15
C VAL A 288 -2.12 -21.74 1.38
N ALA A 289 -1.32 -20.94 0.68
CA ALA A 289 0.13 -20.93 0.87
C ALA A 289 0.51 -20.58 2.32
N PHE A 290 -0.17 -19.60 2.93
CA PHE A 290 0.06 -19.23 4.32
C PHE A 290 -0.29 -20.38 5.27
N VAL A 291 -1.44 -21.05 5.11
CA VAL A 291 -1.85 -22.20 5.92
C VAL A 291 -0.85 -23.35 5.79
N VAL A 292 -0.36 -23.64 4.57
CA VAL A 292 0.66 -24.69 4.34
C VAL A 292 1.96 -24.34 5.05
N VAL A 293 2.41 -23.09 5.00
CA VAL A 293 3.64 -22.64 5.69
C VAL A 293 3.49 -22.79 7.21
N VAL A 294 2.36 -22.35 7.76
CA VAL A 294 2.08 -22.48 9.20
C VAL A 294 2.00 -23.96 9.62
N ALA A 295 1.32 -24.81 8.85
CA ALA A 295 1.24 -26.25 9.11
C ALA A 295 2.61 -26.91 9.04
N ALA A 296 3.42 -26.61 8.02
CA ALA A 296 4.78 -27.12 7.90
C ALA A 296 5.66 -26.67 9.08
N PHE A 297 5.53 -25.41 9.49
CA PHE A 297 6.24 -24.90 10.66
C PHE A 297 5.83 -25.62 11.95
N TYR A 298 4.52 -25.85 12.14
CA TYR A 298 4.01 -26.62 13.27
C TYR A 298 4.54 -28.05 13.27
N LEU A 299 4.52 -28.75 12.13
CA LEU A 299 5.04 -30.11 11.99
C LEU A 299 6.55 -30.18 12.25
N THR A 300 7.33 -29.21 11.77
CA THR A 300 8.79 -29.17 12.04
C THR A 300 9.08 -28.93 13.51
N LEU A 301 8.31 -28.06 14.19
CA LEU A 301 8.41 -27.89 15.62
C LEU A 301 8.06 -29.19 16.39
N SER A 302 6.95 -29.81 16.02
CA SER A 302 6.53 -31.11 16.62
C SER A 302 7.60 -32.17 16.43
N TYR A 303 8.17 -32.30 15.22
CA TYR A 303 9.23 -33.29 14.94
C TYR A 303 10.55 -33.01 15.70
N TYR A 304 10.90 -31.75 15.91
CA TYR A 304 12.13 -31.37 16.63
C TYR A 304 12.02 -31.61 18.15
N TYR A 305 10.81 -31.80 18.68
CA TYR A 305 10.56 -32.05 20.11
C TYR A 305 10.14 -33.48 20.43
N LEU A 306 9.93 -34.33 19.39
CA LEU A 306 9.79 -35.76 19.49
C LEU A 306 11.18 -36.43 19.56
#